data_5e175d6e78f7db631e8939149265d387
#
_entry.id   5e175d6e78f7db631e8939149265d387
#
_cell.length_a   1.000
_cell.length_b   1.000
_cell.length_c   1.000
_cell.angle_alpha   90.00
_cell.angle_beta   90.00
_cell.angle_gamma   90.00
#
_symmetry.space_group_name_H-M   'P 1'
#
loop_
_entity.id
_entity.type
_entity.pdbx_description
1 polymer ?
#
loop_
_entity_poly.entity_id
_entity_poly.type
_entity_poly.pdbx_seq_one_letter_code
_entity_poly.pdbx_strand_id
1 'polypeptide(L)'
;MFAYRLKCGDVSLLLSSRGAKSNIPSARLEIGSLTAQTDLRVILWGIRSYLLQVGGQILKEQVSEVHLAADFIGLAIGDLDLDNRHRWISRAIDWTPYYSHWKLTGISIGKGDIMLRCYDKVRELREASHKQAVFAQLWGVDNYDDMPVTRVEYQLRRPVLKDFKGLECVDGLTLPGELLNALASLWRYCTEDWARFMATVVDRVNRHQDRGCLAAFWEAVKGVVWSNVFSVLRERPEMHKDLVKLRKQVLGGMMSVIAFFQHDIYDFREIVTLGKQLIEEDLISFQRDEGEFIKRMMRKRNEAILSDMVPF
;
A
#
# COMPACT_ATOMS: atom_id res chain seq x y z
N MET A 1 19.91 3.84 13.07
CA MET A 1 20.62 3.81 11.79
C MET A 1 21.40 2.50 11.75
N PHE A 2 21.45 1.80 10.60
CA PHE A 2 22.28 0.61 10.45
C PHE A 2 23.74 1.01 10.36
N ALA A 3 24.61 0.27 11.05
CA ALA A 3 26.04 0.55 11.11
C ALA A 3 26.85 -0.22 10.04
N TYR A 4 26.37 -1.39 9.66
CA TYR A 4 27.07 -2.25 8.70
C TYR A 4 26.12 -2.68 7.59
N ARG A 5 26.67 -2.83 6.40
CA ARG A 5 25.98 -3.38 5.23
C ARG A 5 26.85 -4.46 4.59
N LEU A 6 26.36 -5.67 4.60
CA LEU A 6 26.93 -6.79 3.84
C LEU A 6 26.13 -6.90 2.53
N LYS A 7 26.83 -7.02 1.40
CA LYS A 7 26.18 -7.10 0.09
C LYS A 7 26.73 -8.29 -0.70
N CYS A 8 25.81 -9.05 -1.29
CA CYS A 8 26.12 -10.13 -2.22
C CYS A 8 25.15 -10.02 -3.40
N GLY A 9 25.65 -9.67 -4.57
CA GLY A 9 24.79 -9.39 -5.73
C GLY A 9 23.80 -8.26 -5.43
N ASP A 10 22.50 -8.54 -5.53
CA ASP A 10 21.42 -7.61 -5.19
C ASP A 10 20.72 -7.92 -3.85
N VAL A 11 21.36 -8.78 -3.04
CA VAL A 11 20.96 -9.01 -1.64
C VAL A 11 21.82 -8.16 -0.72
N SER A 12 21.19 -7.49 0.24
CA SER A 12 21.87 -6.69 1.26
C SER A 12 21.36 -7.07 2.66
N LEU A 13 22.31 -7.33 3.56
CA LEU A 13 22.03 -7.51 4.99
C LEU A 13 22.59 -6.30 5.74
N LEU A 14 21.69 -5.50 6.30
CA LEU A 14 22.03 -4.34 7.10
C LEU A 14 21.95 -4.73 8.59
N LEU A 15 22.99 -4.41 9.34
CA LEU A 15 23.08 -4.71 10.77
C LEU A 15 23.10 -3.40 11.57
N SER A 16 22.34 -3.35 12.66
CA SER A 16 22.34 -2.20 13.56
C SER A 16 23.58 -2.22 14.48
N SER A 17 23.96 -1.04 14.98
CA SER A 17 25.01 -0.94 15.99
C SER A 17 24.53 -1.48 17.35
N ARG A 18 25.48 -1.87 18.21
CA ARG A 18 25.18 -2.11 19.64
C ARG A 18 24.61 -0.82 20.26
N GLY A 19 23.49 -0.94 20.95
CA GLY A 19 22.80 0.22 21.54
C GLY A 19 21.91 1.01 20.58
N ALA A 20 21.57 0.46 19.43
CA ALA A 20 20.54 1.03 18.56
C ALA A 20 19.20 1.14 19.32
N LYS A 21 18.39 2.17 18.97
CA LYS A 21 17.07 2.37 19.58
C LYS A 21 16.21 1.10 19.40
N SER A 22 15.35 0.81 20.36
CA SER A 22 14.50 -0.39 20.39
C SER A 22 13.55 -0.55 19.20
N ASN A 23 13.26 0.52 18.49
CA ASN A 23 12.44 0.51 17.28
C ASN A 23 13.21 0.15 15.98
N ILE A 24 14.53 0.01 16.05
CA ILE A 24 15.38 -0.39 14.93
C ILE A 24 15.64 -1.90 15.04
N PRO A 25 15.33 -2.71 14.01
CA PRO A 25 15.61 -4.14 14.06
C PRO A 25 17.13 -4.38 14.10
N SER A 26 17.58 -5.45 14.75
CA SER A 26 19.00 -5.83 14.81
C SER A 26 19.58 -6.09 13.42
N ALA A 27 18.76 -6.65 12.52
CA ALA A 27 19.12 -6.89 11.14
C ALA A 27 17.95 -6.55 10.19
N ARG A 28 18.26 -6.08 8.99
CA ARG A 28 17.30 -5.91 7.88
C ARG A 28 17.87 -6.56 6.63
N LEU A 29 17.11 -7.50 6.09
CA LEU A 29 17.42 -8.16 4.82
C LEU A 29 16.66 -7.44 3.71
N GLU A 30 17.38 -7.06 2.65
CA GLU A 30 16.84 -6.52 1.41
C GLU A 30 17.20 -7.47 0.27
N ILE A 31 16.20 -7.96 -0.43
CA ILE A 31 16.35 -8.86 -1.58
C ILE A 31 15.93 -8.10 -2.83
N GLY A 32 16.85 -7.97 -3.77
CA GLY A 32 16.60 -7.26 -5.00
C GLY A 32 15.88 -8.10 -6.05
N SER A 33 15.50 -7.45 -7.14
CA SER A 33 14.66 -8.02 -8.19
C SER A 33 15.25 -9.24 -8.90
N LEU A 34 16.58 -9.36 -8.98
CA LEU A 34 17.23 -10.51 -9.63
C LEU A 34 17.13 -11.76 -8.76
N THR A 35 17.51 -11.64 -7.50
CA THR A 35 17.39 -12.74 -6.53
C THR A 35 15.93 -13.11 -6.28
N ALA A 36 15.00 -12.15 -6.39
CA ALA A 36 13.57 -12.40 -6.28
C ALA A 36 12.99 -13.29 -7.40
N GLN A 37 13.72 -13.50 -8.51
CA GLN A 37 13.35 -14.46 -9.57
C GLN A 37 13.74 -15.91 -9.23
N THR A 38 14.51 -16.11 -8.17
CA THR A 38 14.92 -17.44 -7.69
C THR A 38 13.99 -17.95 -6.59
N ASP A 39 14.24 -19.17 -6.10
CA ASP A 39 13.48 -19.67 -4.94
C ASP A 39 13.89 -18.91 -3.66
N LEU A 40 13.06 -17.96 -3.27
CA LEU A 40 13.27 -17.14 -2.08
C LEU A 40 13.31 -17.96 -0.79
N ARG A 41 12.70 -19.16 -0.74
CA ARG A 41 12.77 -20.05 0.44
C ARG A 41 14.18 -20.55 0.66
N VAL A 42 14.87 -20.90 -0.42
CA VAL A 42 16.29 -21.33 -0.38
C VAL A 42 17.17 -20.19 0.07
N ILE A 43 16.97 -18.98 -0.45
CA ILE A 43 17.73 -17.78 -0.05
C ILE A 43 17.53 -17.47 1.45
N LEU A 44 16.29 -17.47 1.91
CA LEU A 44 15.96 -17.22 3.32
C LEU A 44 16.56 -18.30 4.24
N TRP A 45 16.50 -19.56 3.82
CA TRP A 45 17.12 -20.66 4.57
C TRP A 45 18.65 -20.48 4.64
N GLY A 46 19.31 -20.16 3.53
CA GLY A 46 20.75 -19.92 3.49
C GLY A 46 21.20 -18.78 4.42
N ILE A 47 20.45 -17.66 4.42
CA ILE A 47 20.74 -16.53 5.29
C ILE A 47 20.53 -16.87 6.77
N ARG A 48 19.45 -17.60 7.11
CA ARG A 48 19.21 -18.08 8.49
C ARG A 48 20.35 -18.99 8.95
N SER A 49 20.76 -19.94 8.09
CA SER A 49 21.87 -20.85 8.38
C SER A 49 23.18 -20.11 8.59
N TYR A 50 23.48 -19.13 7.73
CA TYR A 50 24.65 -18.29 7.90
C TYR A 50 24.65 -17.53 9.23
N LEU A 51 23.53 -16.89 9.58
CA LEU A 51 23.42 -16.15 10.84
C LEU A 51 23.64 -17.06 12.06
N LEU A 52 23.10 -18.28 12.03
CA LEU A 52 23.34 -19.27 13.09
C LEU A 52 24.80 -19.71 13.18
N GLN A 53 25.47 -19.96 12.04
CA GLN A 53 26.88 -20.35 11.98
C GLN A 53 27.82 -19.30 12.55
N VAL A 54 27.50 -18.01 12.38
CA VAL A 54 28.28 -16.92 12.97
C VAL A 54 27.89 -16.60 14.43
N GLY A 55 27.12 -17.48 15.07
CA GLY A 55 26.71 -17.34 16.47
C GLY A 55 25.53 -16.41 16.71
N GLY A 56 24.82 -16.02 15.65
CA GLY A 56 23.60 -15.23 15.77
C GLY A 56 22.39 -16.09 16.20
N GLN A 57 21.45 -15.49 16.93
CA GLN A 57 20.17 -16.10 17.26
C GLN A 57 19.03 -15.27 16.68
N ILE A 58 18.15 -15.91 15.90
CA ILE A 58 16.98 -15.25 15.34
C ILE A 58 15.82 -15.37 16.33
N LEU A 59 15.53 -14.29 17.03
CA LEU A 59 14.44 -14.25 18.02
C LEU A 59 13.09 -13.97 17.36
N LYS A 60 13.09 -13.17 16.27
CA LYS A 60 11.87 -12.77 15.58
C LYS A 60 12.19 -12.37 14.14
N GLU A 61 11.38 -12.84 13.20
CA GLU A 61 11.39 -12.40 11.82
C GLU A 61 10.09 -11.68 11.50
N GLN A 62 10.15 -10.73 10.55
CA GLN A 62 8.95 -10.09 10.04
C GLN A 62 9.20 -9.43 8.69
N VAL A 63 8.20 -9.47 7.83
CA VAL A 63 8.19 -8.74 6.57
C VAL A 63 7.89 -7.27 6.83
N SER A 64 8.67 -6.38 6.26
CA SER A 64 8.44 -4.93 6.31
C SER A 64 7.68 -4.43 5.09
N GLU A 65 8.04 -4.98 3.93
CA GLU A 65 7.52 -4.56 2.64
C GLU A 65 7.71 -5.67 1.62
N VAL A 66 6.79 -5.81 0.68
CA VAL A 66 6.89 -6.69 -0.47
C VAL A 66 6.50 -5.94 -1.74
N HIS A 67 7.23 -6.21 -2.82
CA HIS A 67 6.89 -5.76 -4.16
C HIS A 67 6.48 -6.96 -5.00
N LEU A 68 5.27 -6.95 -5.55
CA LEU A 68 4.78 -7.92 -6.52
C LEU A 68 4.80 -7.25 -7.88
N ALA A 69 5.57 -7.78 -8.82
CA ALA A 69 5.75 -7.19 -10.12
C ALA A 69 5.55 -8.20 -11.24
N ALA A 70 4.91 -7.78 -12.33
CA ALA A 70 4.76 -8.53 -13.57
C ALA A 70 5.17 -7.68 -14.76
N ASP A 71 5.88 -8.27 -15.71
CA ASP A 71 6.37 -7.64 -16.94
C ASP A 71 5.52 -8.07 -18.12
N PHE A 72 5.05 -7.10 -18.89
CA PHE A 72 4.24 -7.29 -20.08
C PHE A 72 5.09 -6.93 -21.32
N ILE A 73 5.68 -7.97 -21.90
CA ILE A 73 6.60 -7.84 -23.02
C ILE A 73 5.83 -7.52 -24.29
N GLY A 74 6.35 -6.63 -25.12
CA GLY A 74 5.72 -6.18 -26.37
C GLY A 74 4.64 -5.10 -26.18
N LEU A 75 4.37 -4.65 -24.93
CA LEU A 75 3.38 -3.61 -24.66
C LEU A 75 4.08 -2.30 -24.25
N ALA A 76 3.91 -1.27 -25.06
CA ALA A 76 4.36 0.08 -24.72
C ALA A 76 3.36 0.77 -23.79
N ILE A 77 3.83 1.36 -22.72
CA ILE A 77 2.96 2.04 -21.75
C ILE A 77 2.17 3.19 -22.38
N GLY A 78 2.73 3.87 -23.38
CA GLY A 78 2.07 4.96 -24.09
C GLY A 78 0.84 4.54 -24.91
N ASP A 79 0.72 3.25 -25.26
CA ASP A 79 -0.39 2.72 -26.06
C ASP A 79 -1.56 2.22 -25.17
N LEU A 80 -1.39 2.24 -23.84
CA LEU A 80 -2.35 1.65 -22.91
C LEU A 80 -3.37 2.64 -22.33
N ASP A 81 -3.26 3.95 -22.65
CA ASP A 81 -4.14 5.02 -22.12
C ASP A 81 -4.25 5.02 -20.58
N LEU A 82 -3.17 4.61 -19.88
CA LEU A 82 -3.17 4.47 -18.41
C LEU A 82 -3.22 5.83 -17.69
N ASP A 83 -2.89 6.91 -18.36
CA ASP A 83 -3.00 8.29 -17.88
C ASP A 83 -4.42 8.85 -17.94
N ASN A 84 -5.38 8.10 -18.48
CA ASN A 84 -6.79 8.43 -18.40
C ASN A 84 -7.36 8.10 -17.02
N ARG A 85 -7.32 9.07 -16.09
CA ARG A 85 -7.78 8.91 -14.71
C ARG A 85 -9.22 8.41 -14.60
N HIS A 86 -10.06 8.72 -15.58
CA HIS A 86 -11.48 8.36 -15.57
C HIS A 86 -11.77 6.89 -15.90
N ARG A 87 -10.78 6.14 -16.36
CA ARG A 87 -10.87 4.70 -16.58
C ARG A 87 -10.45 3.87 -15.38
N TRP A 88 -9.94 4.53 -14.32
CA TRP A 88 -9.50 3.83 -13.11
C TRP A 88 -10.58 3.79 -12.03
N ILE A 89 -10.83 2.60 -11.50
CA ILE A 89 -11.52 2.37 -10.24
C ILE A 89 -10.44 2.00 -9.23
N SER A 90 -10.26 2.81 -8.19
CA SER A 90 -9.24 2.57 -7.16
C SER A 90 -9.73 3.02 -5.80
N ARG A 91 -9.27 2.31 -4.77
CA ARG A 91 -9.45 2.71 -3.36
C ARG A 91 -8.53 3.86 -2.95
N ALA A 92 -7.52 4.16 -3.74
CA ALA A 92 -6.61 5.28 -3.49
C ALA A 92 -7.12 6.56 -4.14
N ILE A 93 -6.84 7.68 -3.49
CA ILE A 93 -7.15 9.02 -3.98
C ILE A 93 -5.99 9.56 -4.83
N ASP A 94 -4.76 9.30 -4.35
CA ASP A 94 -3.55 9.79 -5.02
C ASP A 94 -3.35 9.06 -6.35
N TRP A 95 -3.14 9.85 -7.40
CA TRP A 95 -2.87 9.37 -8.75
C TRP A 95 -1.94 10.36 -9.45
N THR A 96 -0.83 9.87 -10.00
CA THR A 96 0.20 10.70 -10.62
C THR A 96 0.70 10.05 -11.90
N PRO A 97 0.54 10.69 -13.08
CA PRO A 97 1.19 10.28 -14.30
C PRO A 97 2.59 10.90 -14.40
N TYR A 98 3.49 10.19 -15.06
CA TYR A 98 4.87 10.64 -15.33
C TYR A 98 5.09 10.73 -16.84
N TYR A 99 5.61 11.86 -17.29
CA TYR A 99 5.90 12.08 -18.70
C TYR A 99 7.37 12.45 -18.89
N SER A 100 7.90 12.07 -20.06
CA SER A 100 9.17 12.55 -20.55
C SER A 100 9.03 12.88 -22.02
N HIS A 101 9.39 14.10 -22.42
CA HIS A 101 9.22 14.59 -23.79
C HIS A 101 7.81 14.30 -24.35
N TRP A 102 6.78 14.62 -23.54
CA TRP A 102 5.34 14.41 -23.86
C TRP A 102 4.88 12.95 -24.00
N LYS A 103 5.78 11.97 -23.78
CA LYS A 103 5.43 10.55 -23.77
C LYS A 103 5.17 10.09 -22.34
N LEU A 104 4.09 9.34 -22.14
CA LEU A 104 3.82 8.68 -20.88
C LEU A 104 4.93 7.66 -20.59
N THR A 105 5.57 7.76 -19.43
CA THR A 105 6.62 6.85 -18.98
C THR A 105 6.22 6.03 -17.76
N GLY A 106 5.15 6.45 -17.08
CA GLY A 106 4.64 5.74 -15.92
C GLY A 106 3.42 6.40 -15.31
N ILE A 107 2.75 5.66 -14.44
CA ILE A 107 1.75 6.16 -13.52
C ILE A 107 2.01 5.58 -12.12
N SER A 108 1.61 6.30 -11.10
CA SER A 108 1.47 5.75 -9.75
C SER A 108 0.08 6.03 -9.19
N ILE A 109 -0.46 5.04 -8.47
CA ILE A 109 -1.74 5.14 -7.78
C ILE A 109 -1.52 4.75 -6.33
N GLY A 110 -2.01 5.58 -5.40
CA GLY A 110 -1.85 5.39 -3.97
C GLY A 110 -0.56 5.98 -3.44
N LYS A 111 -0.55 6.13 -2.11
CA LYS A 111 0.56 6.69 -1.34
C LYS A 111 0.55 6.06 0.05
N GLY A 112 1.67 5.53 0.47
CA GLY A 112 1.78 4.93 1.80
C GLY A 112 1.83 3.41 1.78
N ASP A 113 0.82 2.74 2.36
CA ASP A 113 0.90 1.31 2.64
C ASP A 113 0.63 0.39 1.44
N ILE A 114 -0.15 0.85 0.46
CA ILE A 114 -0.29 0.20 -0.84
C ILE A 114 -0.03 1.24 -1.93
N MET A 115 0.78 0.88 -2.90
CA MET A 115 1.05 1.69 -4.08
C MET A 115 1.14 0.80 -5.32
N LEU A 116 0.43 1.17 -6.38
CA LEU A 116 0.56 0.63 -7.71
C LEU A 116 1.48 1.54 -8.52
N ARG A 117 2.39 0.95 -9.27
CA ARG A 117 3.17 1.60 -10.32
C ARG A 117 3.00 0.82 -11.62
N CYS A 118 2.71 1.53 -12.70
CA CYS A 118 2.84 0.99 -14.05
C CYS A 118 3.86 1.87 -14.76
N TYR A 119 4.90 1.27 -15.35
CA TYR A 119 5.96 2.07 -15.95
C TYR A 119 6.72 1.33 -17.06
N ASP A 120 7.40 2.11 -17.90
CA ASP A 120 8.31 1.62 -18.93
C ASP A 120 9.56 1.02 -18.26
N LYS A 121 9.61 -0.31 -18.24
CA LYS A 121 10.69 -1.04 -17.59
C LYS A 121 12.01 -0.99 -18.37
N VAL A 122 11.94 -0.92 -19.70
CA VAL A 122 13.14 -0.78 -20.54
C VAL A 122 13.83 0.55 -20.26
N ARG A 123 13.04 1.62 -20.19
CA ARG A 123 13.56 2.93 -19.84
C ARG A 123 14.18 2.95 -18.43
N GLU A 124 13.51 2.38 -17.44
CA GLU A 124 14.07 2.30 -16.07
C GLU A 124 15.40 1.56 -16.04
N LEU A 125 15.53 0.46 -16.81
CA LEU A 125 16.79 -0.28 -16.90
C LEU A 125 17.91 0.54 -17.53
N ARG A 126 17.60 1.39 -18.51
CA ARG A 126 18.61 2.27 -19.15
C ARG A 126 19.08 3.37 -18.21
N GLU A 127 18.15 3.99 -17.48
CA GLU A 127 18.42 5.19 -16.69
C GLU A 127 18.97 4.87 -15.28
N ALA A 128 18.48 3.81 -14.65
CA ALA A 128 18.69 3.57 -13.22
C ALA A 128 19.30 2.22 -12.85
N SER A 129 19.55 1.34 -13.80
CA SER A 129 19.90 -0.04 -13.48
C SER A 129 21.05 -0.59 -14.33
N HIS A 130 21.96 -1.34 -13.72
CA HIS A 130 22.99 -2.11 -14.41
C HIS A 130 22.57 -3.58 -14.65
N LYS A 131 21.24 -3.83 -14.73
CA LYS A 131 20.66 -5.18 -14.78
C LYS A 131 20.17 -5.57 -16.18
N GLN A 132 20.49 -4.78 -17.21
CA GLN A 132 19.98 -4.93 -18.57
C GLN A 132 20.16 -6.34 -19.12
N ALA A 133 21.38 -6.88 -19.09
CA ALA A 133 21.69 -8.20 -19.64
C ALA A 133 20.87 -9.31 -18.98
N VAL A 134 20.64 -9.22 -17.67
CA VAL A 134 19.89 -10.23 -16.93
C VAL A 134 18.40 -10.17 -17.29
N PHE A 135 17.83 -8.95 -17.43
CA PHE A 135 16.45 -8.81 -17.83
C PHE A 135 16.23 -9.21 -19.29
N ALA A 136 17.18 -8.95 -20.20
CA ALA A 136 17.13 -9.48 -21.56
C ALA A 136 17.03 -11.00 -21.56
N GLN A 137 17.86 -11.67 -20.78
CA GLN A 137 17.82 -13.12 -20.63
C GLN A 137 16.48 -13.61 -20.01
N LEU A 138 15.97 -12.95 -18.96
CA LEU A 138 14.70 -13.29 -18.33
C LEU A 138 13.52 -13.13 -19.29
N TRP A 139 13.56 -12.13 -20.17
CA TRP A 139 12.52 -11.91 -21.17
C TRP A 139 12.71 -12.76 -22.43
N GLY A 140 13.84 -13.47 -22.57
CA GLY A 140 14.14 -14.29 -23.74
C GLY A 140 14.37 -13.47 -25.01
N VAL A 141 14.93 -12.25 -24.87
CA VAL A 141 15.19 -11.33 -25.97
C VAL A 141 16.69 -11.09 -26.12
N ASP A 142 17.18 -11.03 -27.36
CA ASP A 142 18.60 -10.75 -27.63
C ASP A 142 18.94 -9.28 -27.36
N ASN A 143 18.03 -8.39 -27.73
CA ASN A 143 18.14 -6.96 -27.49
C ASN A 143 16.85 -6.42 -26.87
N TYR A 144 16.89 -6.04 -25.59
CA TYR A 144 15.75 -5.48 -24.87
C TYR A 144 15.37 -4.07 -25.36
N ASP A 145 16.28 -3.37 -26.05
CA ASP A 145 16.05 -2.01 -26.54
C ASP A 145 15.01 -1.92 -27.63
N ASP A 146 14.80 -2.99 -28.38
CA ASP A 146 13.88 -3.04 -29.52
C ASP A 146 12.46 -3.46 -29.12
N MET A 147 12.25 -3.86 -27.86
CA MET A 147 10.99 -4.38 -27.40
C MET A 147 10.45 -3.59 -26.19
N PRO A 148 9.30 -2.93 -26.30
CA PRO A 148 8.72 -2.23 -25.18
C PRO A 148 8.26 -3.23 -24.11
N VAL A 149 8.48 -2.87 -22.84
CA VAL A 149 8.03 -3.68 -21.69
C VAL A 149 7.37 -2.78 -20.67
N THR A 150 6.10 -3.01 -20.43
CA THR A 150 5.35 -2.34 -19.34
C THR A 150 5.40 -3.22 -18.10
N ARG A 151 5.90 -2.68 -17.00
CA ARG A 151 5.84 -3.33 -15.68
C ARG A 151 4.66 -2.80 -14.88
N VAL A 152 3.93 -3.74 -14.29
CA VAL A 152 2.94 -3.47 -13.25
C VAL A 152 3.51 -3.95 -11.93
N GLU A 153 3.62 -3.07 -10.95
CA GLU A 153 4.25 -3.33 -9.66
C GLU A 153 3.37 -2.82 -8.52
N TYR A 154 3.05 -3.71 -7.59
CA TYR A 154 2.40 -3.37 -6.33
C TYR A 154 3.40 -3.42 -5.18
N GLN A 155 3.50 -2.33 -4.46
CA GLN A 155 4.21 -2.24 -3.19
C GLN A 155 3.20 -2.38 -2.05
N LEU A 156 3.43 -3.33 -1.14
CA LEU A 156 2.62 -3.51 0.07
C LEU A 156 3.52 -3.45 1.30
N ARG A 157 3.17 -2.61 2.25
CA ARG A 157 3.89 -2.46 3.51
C ARG A 157 3.23 -3.26 4.62
N ARG A 158 3.99 -3.51 5.68
CA ARG A 158 3.56 -4.32 6.84
C ARG A 158 2.18 -3.96 7.42
N PRO A 159 1.78 -2.67 7.56
CA PRO A 159 0.45 -2.38 8.10
C PRO A 159 -0.66 -3.06 7.33
N VAL A 160 -0.55 -3.07 5.99
CA VAL A 160 -1.52 -3.75 5.12
C VAL A 160 -1.36 -5.26 5.15
N LEU A 161 -0.13 -5.78 5.19
CA LEU A 161 0.12 -7.22 5.24
C LEU A 161 -0.51 -7.88 6.47
N LYS A 162 -0.62 -7.16 7.58
CA LYS A 162 -1.31 -7.60 8.80
C LYS A 162 -2.82 -7.75 8.64
N ASP A 163 -3.42 -7.05 7.68
CA ASP A 163 -4.86 -7.13 7.43
C ASP A 163 -5.25 -8.40 6.65
N PHE A 164 -4.28 -9.10 6.03
CA PHE A 164 -4.54 -10.32 5.25
C PHE A 164 -4.51 -11.54 6.15
N LYS A 165 -5.66 -12.14 6.40
CA LYS A 165 -5.83 -13.25 7.31
C LYS A 165 -6.47 -14.47 6.64
N GLY A 166 -6.24 -15.63 7.21
CA GLY A 166 -6.77 -16.91 6.80
C GLY A 166 -6.58 -17.95 7.90
N LEU A 167 -7.04 -19.17 7.68
CA LEU A 167 -6.95 -20.26 8.67
C LEU A 167 -5.50 -20.56 9.09
N GLU A 168 -4.56 -20.50 8.15
CA GLU A 168 -3.13 -20.74 8.39
C GLU A 168 -2.35 -19.48 8.76
N CYS A 169 -3.01 -18.30 8.79
CA CYS A 169 -2.37 -17.02 8.96
C CYS A 169 -3.27 -16.02 9.70
N VAL A 170 -3.57 -16.31 10.96
CA VAL A 170 -4.47 -15.51 11.81
C VAL A 170 -3.91 -14.12 12.17
N ASP A 171 -2.58 -14.01 12.30
CA ASP A 171 -1.90 -12.76 12.68
C ASP A 171 -1.51 -11.88 11.49
N GLY A 172 -1.96 -12.27 10.29
CA GLY A 172 -1.65 -11.60 9.03
C GLY A 172 -0.32 -12.05 8.41
N LEU A 173 -0.09 -11.68 7.15
CA LEU A 173 1.09 -12.08 6.36
C LEU A 173 2.35 -11.35 6.82
N THR A 174 2.76 -11.59 8.05
CA THR A 174 3.91 -10.91 8.67
C THR A 174 5.18 -11.72 8.62
N LEU A 175 5.10 -13.03 8.47
CA LEU A 175 6.24 -13.93 8.33
C LEU A 175 6.57 -14.18 6.86
N PRO A 176 7.87 -14.30 6.49
CA PRO A 176 8.26 -14.52 5.10
C PRO A 176 7.65 -15.79 4.48
N GLY A 177 7.57 -16.87 5.25
CA GLY A 177 6.98 -18.14 4.79
C GLY A 177 5.49 -18.02 4.46
N GLU A 178 4.72 -17.37 5.33
CA GLU A 178 3.28 -17.11 5.13
C GLU A 178 3.06 -16.24 3.90
N LEU A 179 3.84 -15.16 3.77
CA LEU A 179 3.78 -14.28 2.61
C LEU A 179 4.00 -15.03 1.30
N LEU A 180 5.06 -15.84 1.21
CA LEU A 180 5.39 -16.61 0.00
C LEU A 180 4.34 -17.67 -0.35
N ASN A 181 3.53 -18.09 0.62
CA ASN A 181 2.45 -19.02 0.42
C ASN A 181 1.13 -18.37 -0.02
N ALA A 182 1.01 -17.06 0.01
CA ALA A 182 -0.23 -16.32 -0.26
C ALA A 182 -0.12 -15.27 -1.38
N LEU A 183 0.90 -15.36 -2.24
CA LEU A 183 1.18 -14.34 -3.27
C LEU A 183 0.01 -14.16 -4.25
N ALA A 184 -0.65 -15.25 -4.67
CA ALA A 184 -1.80 -15.18 -5.56
C ALA A 184 -2.99 -14.45 -4.92
N SER A 185 -3.24 -14.66 -3.63
CA SER A 185 -4.30 -13.95 -2.89
C SER A 185 -4.03 -12.46 -2.80
N LEU A 186 -2.76 -12.08 -2.55
CA LEU A 186 -2.35 -10.67 -2.55
C LEU A 186 -2.51 -10.03 -3.92
N TRP A 187 -2.04 -10.71 -4.99
CA TRP A 187 -2.15 -10.21 -6.35
C TRP A 187 -3.61 -10.02 -6.76
N ARG A 188 -4.46 -11.01 -6.48
CA ARG A 188 -5.90 -10.94 -6.73
C ARG A 188 -6.53 -9.74 -6.03
N TYR A 189 -6.27 -9.55 -4.73
CA TYR A 189 -6.76 -8.38 -4.01
C TYR A 189 -6.31 -7.06 -4.67
N CYS A 190 -5.05 -6.97 -5.03
CA CYS A 190 -4.48 -5.76 -5.63
C CYS A 190 -5.14 -5.42 -6.97
N THR A 191 -5.38 -6.43 -7.82
CA THR A 191 -5.86 -6.27 -9.20
C THR A 191 -7.37 -6.30 -9.37
N GLU A 192 -8.10 -6.86 -8.40
CA GLU A 192 -9.56 -6.96 -8.45
C GLU A 192 -10.27 -6.01 -7.48
N ASP A 193 -9.73 -5.87 -6.26
CA ASP A 193 -10.39 -5.12 -5.19
C ASP A 193 -9.79 -3.72 -4.96
N TRP A 194 -8.47 -3.56 -5.11
CA TRP A 194 -7.81 -2.32 -4.76
C TRP A 194 -7.72 -1.34 -5.94
N ALA A 195 -7.34 -1.80 -7.14
CA ALA A 195 -7.35 -0.99 -8.35
C ALA A 195 -7.73 -1.82 -9.57
N ARG A 196 -8.52 -1.24 -10.46
CA ARG A 196 -8.95 -1.82 -11.74
C ARG A 196 -8.91 -0.77 -12.83
N PHE A 197 -8.45 -1.17 -14.02
CA PHE A 197 -8.46 -0.33 -15.22
C PHE A 197 -9.54 -0.81 -16.18
N MET A 198 -10.48 0.08 -16.48
CA MET A 198 -11.70 -0.25 -17.21
C MET A 198 -11.53 -0.04 -18.72
N ALA A 199 -12.26 -0.78 -19.52
CA ALA A 199 -12.27 -0.64 -20.98
C ALA A 199 -12.77 0.74 -21.44
N THR A 200 -13.68 1.33 -20.67
CA THR A 200 -14.29 2.63 -20.95
C THR A 200 -14.20 3.56 -19.75
N VAL A 201 -14.47 4.83 -19.96
CA VAL A 201 -14.61 5.81 -18.87
C VAL A 201 -15.70 5.36 -17.90
N VAL A 202 -15.41 5.45 -16.62
CA VAL A 202 -16.29 5.02 -15.52
C VAL A 202 -17.30 6.13 -15.23
N ASP A 203 -18.57 5.80 -15.28
CA ASP A 203 -19.63 6.68 -14.81
C ASP A 203 -19.66 6.65 -13.26
N ARG A 204 -19.13 7.68 -12.62
CA ARG A 204 -19.04 7.80 -11.17
C ARG A 204 -20.39 8.03 -10.47
N VAL A 205 -21.43 8.38 -11.22
CA VAL A 205 -22.79 8.52 -10.68
C VAL A 205 -23.44 7.14 -10.54
N ASN A 206 -23.03 6.20 -11.37
CA ASN A 206 -23.52 4.81 -11.31
C ASN A 206 -22.93 4.05 -10.11
N ARG A 207 -23.80 3.58 -9.21
CA ARG A 207 -23.39 2.78 -8.06
C ARG A 207 -22.85 1.39 -8.40
N HIS A 208 -22.99 0.95 -9.67
CA HIS A 208 -22.55 -0.35 -10.18
C HIS A 208 -21.32 -0.25 -11.10
N GLN A 209 -20.42 0.70 -10.82
CA GLN A 209 -19.17 0.89 -11.58
C GLN A 209 -18.32 -0.38 -11.70
N ASP A 210 -18.45 -1.29 -10.75
CA ASP A 210 -17.75 -2.55 -10.67
C ASP A 210 -18.20 -3.58 -11.72
N ARG A 211 -19.33 -3.37 -12.38
CA ARG A 211 -19.88 -4.28 -13.41
C ARG A 211 -19.40 -3.98 -14.83
N GLY A 212 -18.63 -2.91 -15.03
CA GLY A 212 -18.04 -2.58 -16.33
C GLY A 212 -16.97 -3.61 -16.76
N CYS A 213 -16.74 -3.71 -18.07
CA CYS A 213 -15.67 -4.55 -18.61
C CYS A 213 -14.30 -3.96 -18.29
N LEU A 214 -13.36 -4.83 -17.92
CA LEU A 214 -11.96 -4.45 -17.75
C LEU A 214 -11.31 -4.19 -19.12
N ALA A 215 -10.29 -3.34 -19.16
CA ALA A 215 -9.44 -3.23 -20.33
C ALA A 215 -8.68 -4.53 -20.58
N ALA A 216 -8.46 -4.90 -21.84
CA ALA A 216 -7.77 -6.14 -22.21
C ALA A 216 -6.40 -6.27 -21.53
N PHE A 217 -5.67 -5.16 -21.44
CA PHE A 217 -4.41 -5.13 -20.66
C PHE A 217 -4.63 -5.52 -19.21
N TRP A 218 -5.70 -5.02 -18.56
CA TRP A 218 -5.95 -5.31 -17.15
C TRP A 218 -6.45 -6.73 -16.91
N GLU A 219 -7.13 -7.33 -17.88
CA GLU A 219 -7.43 -8.78 -17.85
C GLU A 219 -6.15 -9.61 -17.89
N ALA A 220 -5.15 -9.21 -18.70
CA ALA A 220 -3.84 -9.86 -18.70
C ALA A 220 -3.13 -9.68 -17.35
N VAL A 221 -3.21 -8.49 -16.72
CA VAL A 221 -2.66 -8.23 -15.38
C VAL A 221 -3.29 -9.15 -14.33
N LYS A 222 -4.60 -9.31 -14.32
CA LYS A 222 -5.30 -10.25 -13.44
C LYS A 222 -4.89 -11.69 -13.68
N GLY A 223 -4.67 -12.06 -14.93
CA GLY A 223 -4.32 -13.42 -15.36
C GLY A 223 -2.91 -13.86 -14.97
N VAL A 224 -2.09 -13.02 -14.37
CA VAL A 224 -0.74 -13.38 -13.91
C VAL A 224 -0.82 -14.45 -12.83
N VAL A 225 -0.13 -15.57 -13.06
CA VAL A 225 -0.15 -16.72 -12.15
C VAL A 225 0.95 -16.57 -11.09
N TRP A 226 0.56 -16.65 -9.84
CA TRP A 226 1.43 -16.68 -8.68
C TRP A 226 1.31 -18.01 -7.94
N SER A 227 2.41 -18.46 -7.33
CA SER A 227 2.33 -19.62 -6.42
C SER A 227 1.42 -19.30 -5.24
N ASN A 228 0.57 -20.25 -4.87
CA ASN A 228 -0.34 -20.14 -3.75
C ASN A 228 -0.47 -21.48 -3.04
N VAL A 229 -0.23 -21.51 -1.74
CA VAL A 229 -0.39 -22.69 -0.89
C VAL A 229 -1.69 -22.59 -0.11
N PHE A 230 -2.00 -21.40 0.39
CA PHE A 230 -3.26 -21.13 1.09
C PHE A 230 -3.84 -19.77 0.69
N SER A 231 -5.13 -19.60 0.89
CA SER A 231 -5.83 -18.36 0.57
C SER A 231 -5.98 -17.48 1.79
N VAL A 232 -5.81 -16.18 1.58
CA VAL A 232 -6.06 -15.14 2.58
C VAL A 232 -7.01 -14.09 2.01
N LEU A 233 -7.77 -13.47 2.90
CA LEU A 233 -8.61 -12.33 2.59
C LEU A 233 -8.15 -11.13 3.40
N ARG A 234 -8.29 -9.95 2.85
CA ARG A 234 -8.06 -8.73 3.60
C ARG A 234 -9.25 -8.48 4.51
N GLU A 235 -9.06 -8.69 5.79
CA GLU A 235 -9.96 -8.20 6.82
C GLU A 235 -9.69 -6.70 6.98
N ARG A 236 -10.70 -5.89 6.76
CA ARG A 236 -10.59 -4.50 7.20
C ARG A 236 -10.59 -4.54 8.72
N PRO A 237 -9.59 -3.97 9.39
CA PRO A 237 -9.74 -3.75 10.82
C PRO A 237 -11.06 -3.00 10.97
N GLU A 238 -11.97 -3.53 11.75
CA GLU A 238 -13.12 -2.77 12.21
C GLU A 238 -12.55 -1.44 12.69
N MET A 239 -13.01 -0.35 12.07
CA MET A 239 -12.65 0.97 12.56
C MET A 239 -13.36 1.13 13.90
N HIS A 240 -12.90 0.45 14.94
CA HIS A 240 -13.09 0.93 16.29
C HIS A 240 -12.47 2.32 16.26
N LYS A 241 -13.34 3.30 16.07
CA LYS A 241 -12.92 4.70 16.14
C LYS A 241 -12.35 4.82 17.54
N ASP A 242 -11.03 4.77 17.62
CA ASP A 242 -10.32 4.92 18.87
C ASP A 242 -10.81 6.24 19.47
N LEU A 243 -11.70 6.12 20.47
CA LEU A 243 -12.35 7.26 21.08
C LEU A 243 -11.32 8.25 21.64
N VAL A 244 -10.18 7.72 22.09
CA VAL A 244 -9.05 8.52 22.57
C VAL A 244 -8.44 9.31 21.41
N LYS A 245 -8.26 8.67 20.25
CA LYS A 245 -7.73 9.33 19.04
C LYS A 245 -8.71 10.37 18.51
N LEU A 246 -10.00 10.02 18.49
CA LEU A 246 -11.06 10.95 18.07
C LEU A 246 -11.13 12.19 18.99
N ARG A 247 -11.07 11.98 20.32
CA ARG A 247 -11.02 13.08 21.30
C ARG A 247 -9.80 13.97 21.10
N LYS A 248 -8.62 13.40 20.83
CA LYS A 248 -7.41 14.15 20.53
C LYS A 248 -7.53 14.97 19.24
N GLN A 249 -8.18 14.44 18.21
CA GLN A 249 -8.44 15.16 16.96
C GLN A 249 -9.41 16.33 17.19
N VAL A 250 -10.47 16.14 17.94
CA VAL A 250 -11.43 17.21 18.30
C VAL A 250 -10.70 18.29 19.09
N LEU A 251 -9.94 17.93 20.11
CA LEU A 251 -9.17 18.88 20.91
C LEU A 251 -8.16 19.67 20.05
N GLY A 252 -7.43 18.98 19.17
CA GLY A 252 -6.50 19.64 18.24
C GLY A 252 -7.19 20.60 17.29
N GLY A 253 -8.38 20.24 16.77
CA GLY A 253 -9.21 21.12 15.95
C GLY A 253 -9.66 22.37 16.73
N MET A 254 -10.16 22.19 17.94
CA MET A 254 -10.56 23.31 18.82
C MET A 254 -9.38 24.24 19.10
N MET A 255 -8.21 23.71 19.44
CA MET A 255 -7.00 24.52 19.68
C MET A 255 -6.62 25.34 18.43
N SER A 256 -6.74 24.74 17.24
CA SER A 256 -6.44 25.44 15.98
C SER A 256 -7.42 26.58 15.70
N VAL A 257 -8.72 26.39 15.98
CA VAL A 257 -9.73 27.42 15.82
C VAL A 257 -9.49 28.57 16.81
N ILE A 258 -9.21 28.26 18.08
CA ILE A 258 -8.92 29.26 19.11
C ILE A 258 -7.66 30.07 18.75
N ALA A 259 -6.60 29.40 18.26
CA ALA A 259 -5.37 30.06 17.81
C ALA A 259 -5.63 30.97 16.58
N PHE A 260 -6.55 30.60 15.68
CA PHE A 260 -6.93 31.42 14.53
C PHE A 260 -7.57 32.77 14.96
N PHE A 261 -8.33 32.79 16.04
CA PHE A 261 -8.93 34.01 16.58
C PHE A 261 -7.93 34.86 17.39
N GLN A 262 -6.65 34.51 17.47
CA GLN A 262 -5.57 35.24 18.14
C GLN A 262 -5.89 35.61 19.61
N HIS A 263 -6.65 34.72 20.29
CA HIS A 263 -6.89 34.90 21.72
C HIS A 263 -5.63 34.57 22.52
N ASP A 264 -5.18 35.55 23.36
CA ASP A 264 -4.19 35.26 24.36
C ASP A 264 -4.79 34.39 25.46
N ILE A 265 -4.34 33.15 25.53
CA ILE A 265 -4.87 32.14 26.45
C ILE A 265 -3.86 31.95 27.58
N TYR A 266 -4.27 32.26 28.78
CA TYR A 266 -3.43 32.19 29.98
C TYR A 266 -3.79 30.99 30.89
N ASP A 267 -4.96 30.34 30.69
CA ASP A 267 -5.45 29.22 31.53
C ASP A 267 -6.19 28.19 30.68
N PHE A 268 -6.06 26.91 31.07
CA PHE A 268 -6.77 25.79 30.46
C PHE A 268 -8.30 25.95 30.55
N ARG A 269 -8.82 26.60 31.59
CA ARG A 269 -10.26 26.86 31.76
C ARG A 269 -10.81 27.78 30.66
N GLU A 270 -10.02 28.73 30.20
CA GLU A 270 -10.40 29.61 29.08
C GLU A 270 -10.56 28.83 27.79
N ILE A 271 -9.67 27.87 27.51
CA ILE A 271 -9.77 26.97 26.34
C ILE A 271 -11.10 26.22 26.37
N VAL A 272 -11.50 25.68 27.52
CA VAL A 272 -12.76 24.94 27.67
C VAL A 272 -13.97 25.86 27.48
N THR A 273 -13.91 27.07 27.98
CA THR A 273 -15.00 28.06 27.88
C THR A 273 -15.19 28.53 26.43
N LEU A 274 -14.11 28.91 25.77
CA LEU A 274 -14.11 29.31 24.36
C LEU A 274 -14.54 28.15 23.45
N GLY A 275 -14.05 26.93 23.71
CA GLY A 275 -14.47 25.75 22.96
C GLY A 275 -15.96 25.44 23.09
N LYS A 276 -16.55 25.64 24.25
CA LYS A 276 -18.01 25.50 24.46
C LYS A 276 -18.78 26.55 23.67
N GLN A 277 -18.38 27.82 23.74
CA GLN A 277 -18.99 28.90 22.99
C GLN A 277 -19.00 28.65 21.48
N LEU A 278 -17.86 28.28 20.93
CA LEU A 278 -17.73 27.96 19.49
C LEU A 278 -18.65 26.80 19.07
N ILE A 279 -18.75 25.74 19.89
CA ILE A 279 -19.65 24.63 19.62
C ILE A 279 -21.11 25.07 19.70
N GLU A 280 -21.46 25.91 20.66
CA GLU A 280 -22.81 26.43 20.80
C GLU A 280 -23.20 27.35 19.63
N GLU A 281 -22.30 28.22 19.18
CA GLU A 281 -22.51 29.07 18.00
C GLU A 281 -22.69 28.23 16.72
N ASP A 282 -21.88 27.22 16.51
CA ASP A 282 -22.00 26.31 15.38
C ASP A 282 -23.30 25.49 15.45
N LEU A 283 -23.69 24.98 16.62
CA LEU A 283 -24.96 24.28 16.81
C LEU A 283 -26.15 25.17 16.52
N ILE A 284 -26.11 26.47 16.92
CA ILE A 284 -27.16 27.43 16.59
C ILE A 284 -27.24 27.67 15.07
N SER A 285 -26.10 27.71 14.39
CA SER A 285 -26.06 27.83 12.91
C SER A 285 -26.72 26.62 12.22
N PHE A 286 -26.58 25.42 12.79
CA PHE A 286 -27.21 24.20 12.30
C PHE A 286 -28.70 24.07 12.65
N GLN A 287 -29.28 24.92 13.51
CA GLN A 287 -30.73 24.88 13.83
C GLN A 287 -31.60 25.07 12.59
N ARG A 288 -31.14 25.73 11.55
CA ARG A 288 -31.84 25.88 10.27
C ARG A 288 -31.96 24.57 9.51
N ASP A 289 -31.16 23.54 9.84
CA ASP A 289 -31.07 22.25 9.14
C ASP A 289 -31.06 21.08 10.14
N GLU A 290 -31.81 21.22 11.26
CA GLU A 290 -31.87 20.24 12.36
C GLU A 290 -32.15 18.81 11.85
N GLY A 291 -33.07 18.68 10.88
CA GLY A 291 -33.42 17.39 10.29
C GLY A 291 -32.25 16.71 9.57
N GLU A 292 -31.41 17.44 8.86
CA GLU A 292 -30.23 16.91 8.18
C GLU A 292 -29.13 16.57 9.19
N PHE A 293 -28.93 17.39 10.21
CA PHE A 293 -28.01 17.13 11.31
C PHE A 293 -28.34 15.83 12.05
N ILE A 294 -29.63 15.67 12.44
CA ILE A 294 -30.13 14.47 13.11
C ILE A 294 -29.94 13.24 12.21
N LYS A 295 -30.26 13.32 10.92
CA LYS A 295 -30.03 12.23 9.96
C LYS A 295 -28.54 11.84 9.87
N ARG A 296 -27.66 12.81 9.86
CA ARG A 296 -26.18 12.55 9.85
C ARG A 296 -25.73 11.89 11.14
N MET A 297 -26.22 12.34 12.28
CA MET A 297 -25.92 11.75 13.59
C MET A 297 -26.47 10.32 13.70
N MET A 298 -27.70 10.07 13.27
CA MET A 298 -28.31 8.73 13.27
C MET A 298 -27.53 7.78 12.34
N ARG A 299 -27.12 8.24 11.15
CA ARG A 299 -26.28 7.43 10.26
C ARG A 299 -24.96 7.06 10.91
N LYS A 300 -24.23 8.02 11.51
CA LYS A 300 -22.97 7.75 12.22
C LYS A 300 -23.16 6.84 13.43
N ARG A 301 -24.27 6.98 14.16
CA ARG A 301 -24.63 6.07 15.25
C ARG A 301 -24.88 4.65 14.75
N ASN A 302 -25.66 4.50 13.68
CA ASN A 302 -25.93 3.19 13.08
C ASN A 302 -24.67 2.53 12.52
N GLU A 303 -23.77 3.31 11.90
CA GLU A 303 -22.45 2.83 11.46
C GLU A 303 -21.61 2.34 12.65
N ALA A 304 -21.67 3.00 13.81
CA ALA A 304 -20.99 2.58 15.02
C ALA A 304 -21.62 1.33 15.67
N ILE A 305 -22.97 1.24 15.71
CA ILE A 305 -23.69 0.10 16.27
C ILE A 305 -23.55 -1.14 15.38
N LEU A 306 -23.55 -0.99 14.05
CA LEU A 306 -23.34 -2.09 13.13
C LEU A 306 -21.91 -2.65 13.22
N SER A 307 -20.92 -1.83 13.62
CA SER A 307 -19.58 -2.32 13.91
C SER A 307 -19.50 -3.15 15.21
N ASP A 308 -20.43 -2.91 16.14
CA ASP A 308 -20.49 -3.65 17.42
C ASP A 308 -21.41 -4.89 17.38
N MET A 309 -22.22 -5.05 16.32
CA MET A 309 -23.25 -6.10 16.22
C MET A 309 -22.96 -7.22 15.22
N VAL A 310 -21.78 -7.30 14.60
CA VAL A 310 -21.39 -8.47 13.79
C VAL A 310 -20.68 -9.46 14.70
N PRO A 311 -21.36 -10.49 15.22
CA PRO A 311 -20.69 -11.57 15.93
C PRO A 311 -20.10 -12.53 14.90
N PHE A 312 -18.81 -12.86 15.08
CA PHE A 312 -18.06 -14.05 14.72
C PHE A 312 -18.30 -14.70 13.35
#